data_48c012fe198f0a055ae8e01964e98030
#
_entry.id   48c012fe198f0a055ae8e01964e98030
#
_cell.length_a   1.000
_cell.length_b   1.000
_cell.length_c   1.000
_cell.angle_alpha   90.00
_cell.angle_beta   90.00
_cell.angle_gamma   90.00
#
_symmetry.space_group_name_H-M   'P 1'
#
loop_
_entity.id
_entity.type
_entity.pdbx_description
1 polymer ?
#
loop_
_entity_poly.entity_id
_entity_poly.type
_entity_poly.pdbx_seq_one_letter_code
_entity_poly.pdbx_strand_id
1 'polypeptide(L)'
;NPQLEIMVEIRDYAAYVHGPKVEAAGGLPVGTSGRALNLLSGGIDSPVAAWCMARRGLALHHIHFASPPYTSLRAKLKVRNLARELVEYTGNCTLFVVPYTKPQEYIRDNAPDVLFTVLMRRSMLRIANQVAKKLELQALITGESLAQVASQTMAALACTDQAQDLPVLRPCIGMDKIEIINISRKIGTFETSI
;
A
#
# COMPACT_ATOMS: atom_id res chain seq x y z
N ASN A 1 9.50 -8.32 -42.75
CA ASN A 1 8.86 -7.71 -41.54
C ASN A 1 8.13 -6.46 -42.01
N PRO A 2 6.79 -6.38 -41.74
CA PRO A 2 6.05 -5.16 -42.08
C PRO A 2 6.52 -3.99 -41.22
N GLN A 3 6.51 -2.79 -41.82
CA GLN A 3 6.84 -1.55 -41.08
C GLN A 3 5.65 -1.08 -40.22
N LEU A 4 4.45 -1.51 -40.55
CA LEU A 4 3.21 -1.22 -39.84
C LEU A 4 2.32 -2.45 -39.89
N GLU A 5 1.81 -2.87 -38.74
CA GLU A 5 0.82 -3.93 -38.62
C GLU A 5 -0.55 -3.30 -38.26
N ILE A 6 -1.54 -3.54 -39.09
CA ILE A 6 -2.93 -3.09 -38.86
C ILE A 6 -3.76 -4.33 -38.61
N MET A 7 -4.39 -4.38 -37.43
CA MET A 7 -5.30 -5.43 -37.02
C MET A 7 -6.72 -5.06 -37.38
N VAL A 8 -7.47 -6.01 -37.95
CA VAL A 8 -8.91 -5.85 -38.20
C VAL A 8 -9.64 -6.97 -37.45
N GLU A 9 -10.49 -6.58 -36.53
CA GLU A 9 -11.32 -7.48 -35.74
C GLU A 9 -12.78 -7.31 -36.19
N ILE A 10 -13.38 -8.37 -36.72
CA ILE A 10 -14.78 -8.36 -37.15
C ILE A 10 -15.61 -9.09 -36.11
N ARG A 11 -16.64 -8.45 -35.58
CA ARG A 11 -17.62 -9.00 -34.64
C ARG A 11 -19.03 -8.88 -35.22
N ASP A 12 -20.00 -9.54 -34.62
CA ASP A 12 -21.39 -9.58 -35.11
C ASP A 12 -22.04 -8.21 -35.30
N TYR A 13 -21.62 -7.20 -34.55
CA TYR A 13 -22.22 -5.88 -34.52
C TYR A 13 -21.29 -4.72 -34.97
N ALA A 14 -20.00 -4.98 -35.16
CA ALA A 14 -19.03 -3.94 -35.58
C ALA A 14 -17.72 -4.56 -36.08
N ALA A 15 -16.98 -3.78 -36.88
CA ALA A 15 -15.60 -4.04 -37.24
C ALA A 15 -14.70 -2.99 -36.58
N TYR A 16 -13.59 -3.45 -35.98
CA TYR A 16 -12.60 -2.59 -35.32
C TYR A 16 -11.28 -2.65 -36.08
N VAL A 17 -10.71 -1.49 -36.34
CA VAL A 17 -9.39 -1.37 -36.98
C VAL A 17 -8.45 -0.72 -35.96
N HIS A 18 -7.34 -1.37 -35.63
CA HIS A 18 -6.40 -0.87 -34.67
C HIS A 18 -4.96 -1.25 -34.98
N GLY A 19 -4.01 -0.52 -34.40
CA GLY A 19 -2.56 -0.83 -34.47
C GLY A 19 -2.16 -1.95 -33.50
N PRO A 20 -0.85 -2.19 -33.35
CA PRO A 20 -0.33 -3.17 -32.42
C PRO A 20 -0.68 -2.80 -30.97
N LYS A 21 -0.72 -3.81 -30.10
CA LYS A 21 -0.93 -3.61 -28.66
C LYS A 21 0.21 -2.81 -28.05
N VAL A 22 -0.12 -1.77 -27.31
CA VAL A 22 0.83 -0.98 -26.53
C VAL A 22 0.80 -1.47 -25.07
N GLU A 23 1.98 -1.81 -24.54
CA GLU A 23 2.06 -2.16 -23.12
C GLU A 23 1.80 -0.94 -22.25
N ALA A 24 0.95 -1.11 -21.25
CA ALA A 24 0.59 -0.08 -20.29
C ALA A 24 0.67 -0.65 -18.87
N ALA A 25 0.21 0.10 -17.85
CA ALA A 25 0.23 -0.34 -16.47
C ALA A 25 -0.53 -1.66 -16.22
N GLY A 26 -1.49 -1.99 -17.08
CA GLY A 26 -2.33 -3.19 -16.96
C GLY A 26 -3.25 -3.17 -15.75
N GLY A 27 -4.06 -4.22 -15.61
CA GLY A 27 -4.98 -4.34 -14.48
C GLY A 27 -6.38 -3.83 -14.79
N LEU A 28 -7.11 -3.45 -13.73
CA LEU A 28 -8.48 -2.92 -13.79
C LEU A 28 -8.49 -1.40 -13.58
N PRO A 29 -9.45 -0.65 -14.14
CA PRO A 29 -9.56 0.78 -13.86
C PRO A 29 -9.74 1.04 -12.35
N VAL A 30 -9.05 2.04 -11.85
CA VAL A 30 -9.09 2.43 -10.42
C VAL A 30 -10.52 2.80 -10.02
N GLY A 31 -10.99 2.27 -8.90
CA GLY A 31 -12.34 2.48 -8.37
C GLY A 31 -13.36 1.40 -8.75
N THR A 32 -13.05 0.50 -9.69
CA THR A 32 -13.99 -0.55 -10.11
C THR A 32 -14.16 -1.68 -9.08
N SER A 33 -13.20 -1.83 -8.17
CA SER A 33 -13.20 -2.90 -7.14
C SER A 33 -13.40 -2.37 -5.71
N GLY A 34 -13.85 -1.12 -5.56
CA GLY A 34 -14.07 -0.50 -4.26
C GLY A 34 -12.94 0.41 -3.79
N ARG A 35 -12.91 0.71 -2.48
CA ARG A 35 -11.99 1.69 -1.87
C ARG A 35 -11.29 1.12 -0.65
N ALA A 36 -10.01 1.46 -0.45
CA ALA A 36 -9.23 0.96 0.68
C ALA A 36 -8.28 2.02 1.27
N LEU A 37 -7.85 1.79 2.51
CA LEU A 37 -6.87 2.60 3.22
C LEU A 37 -5.54 1.86 3.28
N ASN A 38 -4.51 2.40 2.62
CA ASN A 38 -3.16 1.85 2.63
C ASN A 38 -2.33 2.48 3.76
N LEU A 39 -1.73 1.65 4.61
CA LEU A 39 -0.79 2.08 5.64
C LEU A 39 0.57 2.37 4.98
N LEU A 40 0.78 3.64 4.60
CA LEU A 40 1.96 4.07 3.86
C LEU A 40 3.10 4.46 4.82
N SER A 41 4.20 3.74 4.72
CA SER A 41 5.46 4.04 5.41
C SER A 41 6.48 4.66 4.45
N GLY A 42 7.64 5.06 4.98
CA GLY A 42 8.79 5.49 4.16
C GLY A 42 9.61 4.34 3.58
N GLY A 43 9.22 3.09 3.79
CA GLY A 43 9.92 1.90 3.27
C GLY A 43 9.42 1.46 1.89
N ILE A 44 10.12 0.50 1.32
CA ILE A 44 9.91 0.00 -0.05
C ILE A 44 8.58 -0.75 -0.20
N ASP A 45 8.15 -1.48 0.83
CA ASP A 45 7.10 -2.49 0.72
C ASP A 45 5.69 -1.87 0.62
N SER A 46 5.41 -0.79 1.36
CA SER A 46 4.07 -0.20 1.41
C SER A 46 3.65 0.53 0.12
N PRO A 47 4.54 1.20 -0.65
CA PRO A 47 4.22 1.69 -1.99
C PRO A 47 3.94 0.57 -2.98
N VAL A 48 4.71 -0.53 -2.92
CA VAL A 48 4.48 -1.71 -3.76
C VAL A 48 3.12 -2.33 -3.47
N ALA A 49 2.76 -2.46 -2.19
CA ALA A 49 1.45 -2.95 -1.79
C ALA A 49 0.30 -2.07 -2.33
N ALA A 50 0.44 -0.75 -2.26
CA ALA A 50 -0.51 0.19 -2.83
C ALA A 50 -0.69 -0.03 -4.34
N TRP A 51 0.41 -0.09 -5.08
CA TRP A 51 0.38 -0.32 -6.52
C TRP A 51 -0.27 -1.66 -6.89
N CYS A 52 0.07 -2.74 -6.20
CA CYS A 52 -0.54 -4.05 -6.42
C CYS A 52 -2.08 -3.99 -6.31
N MET A 53 -2.59 -3.26 -5.32
CA MET A 53 -4.03 -3.17 -5.10
C MET A 53 -4.72 -2.18 -6.03
N ALA A 54 -4.08 -1.06 -6.39
CA ALA A 54 -4.57 -0.14 -7.41
C ALA A 54 -4.75 -0.86 -8.77
N ARG A 55 -3.80 -1.71 -9.16
CA ARG A 55 -3.91 -2.55 -10.37
C ARG A 55 -5.10 -3.53 -10.33
N ARG A 56 -5.60 -3.87 -9.14
CA ARG A 56 -6.81 -4.69 -8.99
C ARG A 56 -8.09 -3.84 -8.91
N GLY A 57 -7.99 -2.55 -9.25
CA GLY A 57 -9.13 -1.65 -9.36
C GLY A 57 -9.54 -0.98 -8.05
N LEU A 58 -8.75 -1.07 -6.97
CA LEU A 58 -9.07 -0.35 -5.74
C LEU A 58 -8.68 1.13 -5.85
N ALA A 59 -9.60 2.03 -5.50
CA ALA A 59 -9.27 3.43 -5.23
C ALA A 59 -8.68 3.54 -3.82
N LEU A 60 -7.53 4.22 -3.71
CA LEU A 60 -6.75 4.22 -2.48
C LEU A 60 -6.70 5.59 -1.81
N HIS A 61 -6.80 5.58 -0.50
CA HIS A 61 -6.30 6.63 0.38
C HIS A 61 -5.13 6.08 1.19
N HIS A 62 -4.29 6.96 1.72
CA HIS A 62 -3.12 6.55 2.51
C HIS A 62 -3.21 7.10 3.94
N ILE A 63 -2.71 6.33 4.90
CA ILE A 63 -2.53 6.76 6.28
C ILE A 63 -1.06 6.54 6.69
N HIS A 64 -0.46 7.56 7.30
CA HIS A 64 0.89 7.54 7.85
C HIS A 64 0.88 7.91 9.31
N PHE A 65 1.63 7.17 10.13
CA PHE A 65 1.79 7.41 11.55
C PHE A 65 3.12 8.13 11.79
N ALA A 66 3.05 9.38 12.25
CA ALA A 66 4.23 10.22 12.50
C ALA A 66 4.47 10.38 14.01
N SER A 67 5.68 10.10 14.47
CA SER A 67 6.06 10.16 15.88
C SER A 67 7.26 11.12 16.11
N PRO A 68 7.10 12.43 15.94
CA PRO A 68 8.15 13.36 16.31
C PRO A 68 8.36 13.35 17.84
N PRO A 69 9.61 13.45 18.37
CA PRO A 69 10.89 13.61 17.65
C PRO A 69 11.51 12.30 17.13
N TYR A 70 10.91 11.12 17.38
CA TYR A 70 11.45 9.81 16.98
C TYR A 70 11.44 9.63 15.45
N THR A 71 10.49 10.25 14.74
CA THR A 71 10.51 10.35 13.28
C THR A 71 10.86 11.76 12.84
N SER A 72 11.83 11.89 11.94
CA SER A 72 12.30 13.19 11.46
C SER A 72 11.29 13.83 10.50
N LEU A 73 11.41 15.15 10.30
CA LEU A 73 10.66 15.84 9.24
C LEU A 73 10.97 15.27 7.85
N ARG A 74 12.21 14.82 7.62
CA ARG A 74 12.61 14.14 6.39
C ARG A 74 11.79 12.88 6.15
N ALA A 75 11.54 12.08 7.18
CA ALA A 75 10.71 10.87 7.07
C ALA A 75 9.27 11.21 6.62
N LYS A 76 8.68 12.27 7.18
CA LYS A 76 7.35 12.76 6.77
C LYS A 76 7.35 13.26 5.31
N LEU A 77 8.39 13.98 4.90
CA LEU A 77 8.54 14.47 3.52
C LEU A 77 8.72 13.31 2.54
N LYS A 78 9.50 12.28 2.91
CA LYS A 78 9.67 11.05 2.14
C LYS A 78 8.32 10.39 1.86
N VAL A 79 7.49 10.18 2.88
CA VAL A 79 6.16 9.56 2.72
C VAL A 79 5.24 10.40 1.83
N ARG A 80 5.29 11.73 1.96
CA ARG A 80 4.53 12.63 1.07
C ARG A 80 4.97 12.51 -0.39
N ASN A 81 6.27 12.38 -0.63
CA ASN A 81 6.78 12.20 -2.00
C ASN A 81 6.37 10.84 -2.56
N LEU A 82 6.47 9.76 -1.78
CA LEU A 82 5.97 8.43 -2.16
C LEU A 82 4.47 8.46 -2.50
N ALA A 83 3.65 9.16 -1.72
CA ALA A 83 2.24 9.31 -2.03
C ALA A 83 2.01 10.05 -3.36
N ARG A 84 2.85 11.04 -3.70
CA ARG A 84 2.79 11.76 -4.99
C ARG A 84 3.20 10.86 -6.17
N GLU A 85 4.25 10.08 -6.02
CA GLU A 85 4.69 9.12 -7.05
C GLU A 85 3.60 8.07 -7.33
N LEU A 86 2.90 7.63 -6.28
CA LEU A 86 1.80 6.68 -6.42
C LEU A 86 0.57 7.24 -7.16
N VAL A 87 0.37 8.57 -7.21
CA VAL A 87 -0.78 9.19 -7.89
C VAL A 87 -0.85 8.79 -9.36
N GLU A 88 0.29 8.55 -10.02
CA GLU A 88 0.34 8.07 -11.40
C GLU A 88 -0.43 6.75 -11.58
N TYR A 89 -0.45 5.91 -10.56
CA TYR A 89 -1.08 4.57 -10.59
C TYR A 89 -2.41 4.51 -9.86
N THR A 90 -2.59 5.32 -8.83
CA THR A 90 -3.77 5.29 -7.96
C THR A 90 -4.81 6.36 -8.29
N GLY A 91 -4.45 7.31 -9.15
CA GLY A 91 -5.25 8.53 -9.33
C GLY A 91 -5.26 9.40 -8.07
N ASN A 92 -6.24 10.27 -7.94
CA ASN A 92 -6.36 11.16 -6.79
C ASN A 92 -6.50 10.38 -5.48
N CYS A 93 -5.64 10.67 -4.52
CA CYS A 93 -5.67 10.08 -3.19
C CYS A 93 -5.49 11.13 -2.10
N THR A 94 -5.91 10.81 -0.88
CA THR A 94 -5.66 11.62 0.31
C THR A 94 -4.64 10.91 1.18
N LEU A 95 -3.64 11.66 1.67
CA LEU A 95 -2.69 11.17 2.68
C LEU A 95 -3.08 11.73 4.06
N PHE A 96 -3.56 10.87 4.94
CA PHE A 96 -3.81 11.19 6.35
C PHE A 96 -2.52 11.01 7.16
N VAL A 97 -2.12 12.03 7.90
CA VAL A 97 -0.96 11.97 8.81
C VAL A 97 -1.46 11.99 10.24
N VAL A 98 -1.27 10.87 10.94
CA VAL A 98 -1.72 10.69 12.33
C VAL A 98 -0.56 10.96 13.28
N PRO A 99 -0.69 11.91 14.23
CA PRO A 99 0.27 12.07 15.33
C PRO A 99 0.28 10.83 16.21
N TYR A 100 1.39 10.12 16.28
CA TYR A 100 1.46 8.83 16.96
C TYR A 100 2.46 8.80 18.15
N THR A 101 3.09 9.92 18.48
CA THR A 101 4.08 10.01 19.55
C THR A 101 3.53 9.53 20.90
N LYS A 102 2.39 10.10 21.34
CA LYS A 102 1.79 9.74 22.64
C LYS A 102 1.40 8.24 22.75
N PRO A 103 0.72 7.63 21.77
CA PRO A 103 0.49 6.19 21.80
C PRO A 103 1.77 5.36 21.82
N GLN A 104 2.80 5.75 21.07
CA GLN A 104 4.09 5.08 21.04
C GLN A 104 4.78 5.12 22.41
N GLU A 105 4.85 6.28 23.04
CA GLU A 105 5.44 6.46 24.38
C GLU A 105 4.67 5.67 25.43
N TYR A 106 3.34 5.72 25.41
CA TYR A 106 2.52 4.95 26.32
C TYR A 106 2.78 3.44 26.22
N ILE A 107 2.89 2.90 25.00
CA ILE A 107 3.20 1.49 24.79
C ILE A 107 4.62 1.17 25.29
N ARG A 108 5.60 2.02 25.00
CA ARG A 108 6.99 1.85 25.47
C ARG A 108 7.06 1.79 27.00
N ASP A 109 6.34 2.67 27.68
CA ASP A 109 6.44 2.83 29.12
C ASP A 109 5.61 1.79 29.92
N ASN A 110 4.65 1.10 29.26
CA ASN A 110 3.70 0.20 29.92
C ASN A 110 3.68 -1.24 29.37
N ALA A 111 4.52 -1.57 28.40
CA ALA A 111 4.54 -2.90 27.81
C ALA A 111 5.95 -3.51 27.81
N PRO A 112 6.09 -4.83 27.88
CA PRO A 112 7.37 -5.50 27.70
C PRO A 112 7.98 -5.18 26.33
N ASP A 113 9.30 -4.94 26.28
CA ASP A 113 10.04 -4.58 25.06
C ASP A 113 9.80 -5.56 23.91
N VAL A 114 9.74 -6.87 24.23
CA VAL A 114 9.50 -7.93 23.23
C VAL A 114 8.15 -7.78 22.52
N LEU A 115 7.15 -7.15 23.14
CA LEU A 115 5.82 -6.93 22.57
C LEU A 115 5.66 -5.53 21.94
N PHE A 116 6.62 -4.64 22.14
CA PHE A 116 6.51 -3.24 21.72
C PHE A 116 6.08 -3.09 20.27
N THR A 117 6.79 -3.73 19.34
CA THR A 117 6.50 -3.61 17.90
C THR A 117 5.12 -4.19 17.54
N VAL A 118 4.74 -5.31 18.12
CA VAL A 118 3.44 -5.96 17.84
C VAL A 118 2.30 -5.09 18.37
N LEU A 119 2.44 -4.53 19.57
CA LEU A 119 1.44 -3.65 20.16
C LEU A 119 1.30 -2.32 19.40
N MET A 120 2.42 -1.74 18.95
CA MET A 120 2.39 -0.58 18.07
C MET A 120 1.59 -0.87 16.79
N ARG A 121 1.90 -1.96 16.10
CA ARG A 121 1.20 -2.36 14.87
C ARG A 121 -0.28 -2.62 15.11
N ARG A 122 -0.61 -3.31 16.20
CA ARG A 122 -2.00 -3.54 16.63
C ARG A 122 -2.74 -2.21 16.87
N SER A 123 -2.13 -1.25 17.54
CA SER A 123 -2.67 0.08 17.76
C SER A 123 -2.86 0.85 16.45
N MET A 124 -1.86 0.84 15.57
CA MET A 124 -1.94 1.48 14.24
C MET A 124 -3.07 0.91 13.39
N LEU A 125 -3.23 -0.42 13.35
CA LEU A 125 -4.32 -1.08 12.62
C LEU A 125 -5.69 -0.71 13.20
N ARG A 126 -5.82 -0.64 14.53
CA ARG A 126 -7.07 -0.19 15.18
C ARG A 126 -7.45 1.23 14.79
N ILE A 127 -6.49 2.15 14.77
CA ILE A 127 -6.70 3.54 14.34
C ILE A 127 -7.06 3.58 12.86
N ALA A 128 -6.31 2.87 12.01
CA ALA A 128 -6.58 2.80 10.58
C ALA A 128 -7.99 2.23 10.29
N ASN A 129 -8.41 1.21 11.02
CA ASN A 129 -9.76 0.63 10.92
C ASN A 129 -10.85 1.67 11.25
N GLN A 130 -10.68 2.46 12.30
CA GLN A 130 -11.61 3.53 12.65
C GLN A 130 -11.67 4.63 11.59
N VAL A 131 -10.52 5.04 11.05
CA VAL A 131 -10.44 6.02 9.96
C VAL A 131 -11.11 5.48 8.71
N ALA A 132 -10.81 4.23 8.34
CA ALA A 132 -11.41 3.58 7.16
C ALA A 132 -12.93 3.49 7.28
N LYS A 133 -13.47 3.10 8.43
CA LYS A 133 -14.92 3.07 8.67
C LYS A 133 -15.57 4.45 8.54
N LYS A 134 -14.96 5.50 9.11
CA LYS A 134 -15.46 6.89 8.97
C LYS A 134 -15.49 7.40 7.54
N LEU A 135 -14.61 6.88 6.70
CA LEU A 135 -14.51 7.22 5.28
C LEU A 135 -15.24 6.23 4.37
N GLU A 136 -15.97 5.28 4.96
CA GLU A 136 -16.69 4.21 4.24
C GLU A 136 -15.78 3.41 3.30
N LEU A 137 -14.52 3.17 3.73
CA LEU A 137 -13.58 2.32 3.02
C LEU A 137 -13.78 0.87 3.45
N GLN A 138 -13.50 -0.06 2.54
CA GLN A 138 -13.91 -1.46 2.67
C GLN A 138 -12.77 -2.39 3.11
N ALA A 139 -11.52 -1.92 3.05
CA ALA A 139 -10.36 -2.71 3.43
C ALA A 139 -9.20 -1.84 3.91
N LEU A 140 -8.26 -2.46 4.62
CA LEU A 140 -6.93 -1.93 4.92
C LEU A 140 -5.90 -2.61 4.02
N ILE A 141 -4.80 -1.93 3.71
CA ILE A 141 -3.68 -2.51 2.94
C ILE A 141 -2.40 -2.30 3.73
N THR A 142 -1.57 -3.34 3.83
CA THR A 142 -0.24 -3.29 4.43
C THR A 142 0.80 -3.89 3.50
N GLY A 143 2.05 -3.42 3.61
CA GLY A 143 3.20 -3.94 2.86
C GLY A 143 3.92 -5.08 3.57
N GLU A 144 3.23 -5.88 4.39
CA GLU A 144 3.84 -6.99 5.12
C GLU A 144 4.24 -8.12 4.19
N SER A 145 5.46 -8.67 4.43
CA SER A 145 5.94 -9.91 3.83
C SER A 145 6.24 -10.91 4.95
N LEU A 146 5.80 -12.16 4.81
CA LEU A 146 5.93 -13.18 5.85
C LEU A 146 7.42 -13.45 6.15
N ALA A 147 7.75 -13.49 7.44
CA ALA A 147 9.09 -13.78 7.94
C ALA A 147 10.21 -12.78 7.51
N GLN A 148 9.88 -11.66 6.90
CA GLN A 148 10.87 -10.65 6.52
C GLN A 148 11.51 -9.97 7.75
N VAL A 149 10.74 -9.78 8.83
CA VAL A 149 11.21 -9.26 10.12
C VAL A 149 10.49 -9.98 11.27
N ALA A 150 11.06 -9.91 12.47
CA ALA A 150 10.53 -10.62 13.66
C ALA A 150 9.05 -10.32 13.98
N SER A 151 8.55 -9.15 13.62
CA SER A 151 7.13 -8.78 13.81
C SER A 151 6.19 -9.24 12.70
N GLN A 152 6.67 -9.96 11.70
CA GLN A 152 5.90 -10.48 10.56
C GLN A 152 5.82 -12.02 10.57
N THR A 153 5.81 -12.61 11.74
CA THR A 153 5.49 -14.04 11.94
C THR A 153 4.00 -14.29 11.89
N MET A 154 3.57 -15.51 11.63
CA MET A 154 2.14 -15.89 11.64
C MET A 154 1.46 -15.53 12.95
N ALA A 155 2.11 -15.75 14.10
CA ALA A 155 1.58 -15.40 15.40
C ALA A 155 1.40 -13.88 15.58
N ALA A 156 2.38 -13.09 15.13
CA ALA A 156 2.30 -11.62 15.18
C ALA A 156 1.20 -11.09 14.25
N LEU A 157 1.06 -11.64 13.04
CA LEU A 157 -0.01 -11.29 12.11
C LEU A 157 -1.39 -11.63 12.69
N ALA A 158 -1.58 -12.83 13.23
CA ALA A 158 -2.82 -13.21 13.88
C ALA A 158 -3.19 -12.29 15.06
N CYS A 159 -2.19 -11.89 15.86
CA CYS A 159 -2.39 -10.94 16.96
C CYS A 159 -2.81 -9.55 16.45
N THR A 160 -2.22 -9.06 15.36
CA THR A 160 -2.57 -7.75 14.81
C THR A 160 -3.93 -7.78 14.11
N ASP A 161 -4.32 -8.89 13.49
CA ASP A 161 -5.60 -9.05 12.79
C ASP A 161 -6.82 -9.03 13.72
N GLN A 162 -6.63 -9.32 15.00
CA GLN A 162 -7.69 -9.18 16.00
C GLN A 162 -8.02 -7.72 16.36
N ALA A 163 -7.29 -6.75 15.82
CA ALA A 163 -7.45 -5.34 16.18
C ALA A 163 -8.41 -4.57 15.29
N GLN A 164 -8.89 -5.17 14.20
CA GLN A 164 -9.78 -4.55 13.21
C GLN A 164 -10.86 -5.53 12.73
N ASP A 165 -11.94 -4.96 12.16
CA ASP A 165 -13.05 -5.72 11.58
C ASP A 165 -12.98 -5.75 10.06
N LEU A 166 -12.32 -4.75 9.45
CA LEU A 166 -12.14 -4.72 8.00
C LEU A 166 -11.04 -5.70 7.56
N PRO A 167 -11.19 -6.33 6.39
CA PRO A 167 -10.14 -7.18 5.85
C PRO A 167 -8.84 -6.41 5.66
N VAL A 168 -7.70 -7.06 5.99
CA VAL A 168 -6.35 -6.54 5.73
C VAL A 168 -5.78 -7.25 4.52
N LEU A 169 -5.62 -6.52 3.42
CA LEU A 169 -5.01 -7.00 2.20
C LEU A 169 -3.49 -6.88 2.29
N ARG A 170 -2.79 -7.98 2.06
CA ARG A 170 -1.32 -8.08 2.14
C ARG A 170 -0.75 -8.57 0.82
N PRO A 171 -0.72 -7.73 -0.23
CA PRO A 171 -0.32 -8.19 -1.55
C PRO A 171 1.14 -8.65 -1.64
N CYS A 172 1.99 -8.22 -0.69
CA CYS A 172 3.40 -8.60 -0.63
C CYS A 172 3.67 -9.83 0.27
N ILE A 173 2.65 -10.48 0.83
CA ILE A 173 2.81 -11.47 1.91
C ILE A 173 3.70 -12.65 1.53
N GLY A 174 3.67 -13.10 0.29
CA GLY A 174 4.46 -14.21 -0.23
C GLY A 174 5.65 -13.78 -1.09
N MET A 175 5.93 -12.48 -1.20
CA MET A 175 7.03 -11.96 -2.00
C MET A 175 8.33 -11.91 -1.20
N ASP A 176 9.44 -12.25 -1.83
CA ASP A 176 10.74 -11.99 -1.26
C ASP A 176 11.18 -10.52 -1.43
N LYS A 177 12.28 -10.15 -0.78
CA LYS A 177 12.76 -8.75 -0.82
C LYS A 177 13.20 -8.31 -2.20
N ILE A 178 13.72 -9.23 -3.01
CA ILE A 178 14.20 -8.92 -4.38
C ILE A 178 13.01 -8.65 -5.29
N GLU A 179 11.94 -9.44 -5.18
CA GLU A 179 10.70 -9.23 -5.94
C GLU A 179 10.10 -7.86 -5.65
N ILE A 180 10.02 -7.49 -4.35
CA ILE A 180 9.49 -6.18 -3.92
C ILE A 180 10.38 -5.03 -4.44
N ILE A 181 11.71 -5.16 -4.38
CA ILE A 181 12.66 -4.18 -4.92
C ILE A 181 12.48 -4.00 -6.41
N ASN A 182 12.33 -5.08 -7.17
CA ASN A 182 12.16 -5.03 -8.61
C ASN A 182 10.85 -4.30 -8.99
N ILE A 183 9.77 -4.56 -8.27
CA ILE A 183 8.50 -3.83 -8.47
C ILE A 183 8.68 -2.36 -8.09
N SER A 184 9.32 -2.06 -6.96
CA SER A 184 9.54 -0.69 -6.49
C SER A 184 10.34 0.15 -7.51
N ARG A 185 11.36 -0.45 -8.14
CA ARG A 185 12.10 0.18 -9.25
C ARG A 185 11.22 0.42 -10.46
N LYS A 186 10.42 -0.59 -10.85
CA LYS A 186 9.50 -0.49 -11.99
C LYS A 186 8.49 0.65 -11.83
N ILE A 187 8.00 0.90 -10.62
CA ILE A 187 7.01 1.94 -10.32
C ILE A 187 7.64 3.28 -9.87
N GLY A 188 8.97 3.41 -9.93
CA GLY A 188 9.68 4.66 -9.64
C GLY A 188 9.80 5.04 -8.16
N THR A 189 9.34 4.17 -7.21
CA THR A 189 9.32 4.51 -5.77
C THR A 189 10.57 4.10 -5.02
N PHE A 190 11.51 3.37 -5.66
CA PHE A 190 12.68 2.81 -5.00
C PHE A 190 13.60 3.89 -4.43
N GLU A 191 14.03 4.85 -5.25
CA GLU A 191 15.00 5.88 -4.84
C GLU A 191 14.46 6.78 -3.71
N THR A 192 13.16 7.04 -3.72
CA THR A 192 12.53 7.79 -2.63
C THR A 192 12.41 6.96 -1.35
N SER A 193 12.36 5.62 -1.43
CA SER A 193 12.16 4.71 -0.29
C SER A 193 13.43 4.38 0.49
N ILE A 194 14.63 4.59 -0.08
CA ILE A 194 15.94 4.28 0.54
C ILE A 194 16.58 5.46 1.27
#